data_7c4d6cf3994c6b37ed3fe48f9d1aeabe
#
_entry.id   7c4d6cf3994c6b37ed3fe48f9d1aeabe
#
_cell.length_a   1.000
_cell.length_b   1.000
_cell.length_c   1.000
_cell.angle_alpha   90.00
_cell.angle_beta   90.00
_cell.angle_gamma   90.00
#
_symmetry.space_group_name_H-M   'P 1'
#
loop_
_entity.id
_entity.type
_entity.pdbx_description
1 polymer ?
#
loop_
_entity_poly.entity_id
_entity_poly.type
_entity_poly.pdbx_seq_one_letter_code
_entity_poly.pdbx_strand_id
1 'polypeptide(L)' 'FNIIKDRGGFLDLNDKSDPDKIKDICGMSKSSFKKAVGRLLKNEKVKFEGNGIKLI' A
#
# COMPACT_ATOMS: atom_id res chain seq x y z
N PHE A 1 1.70 6.34 -2.31
CA PHE A 1 2.57 6.19 -3.48
C PHE A 1 4.04 6.48 -3.16
N ASN A 2 4.31 7.61 -2.50
CA ASN A 2 5.69 7.97 -2.12
C ASN A 2 6.31 6.96 -1.14
N ILE A 3 5.51 6.42 -0.25
CA ILE A 3 5.97 5.41 0.72
C ILE A 3 6.45 4.15 -0.01
N ILE A 4 5.72 3.72 -1.02
CA ILE A 4 6.09 2.54 -1.81
C ILE A 4 7.38 2.82 -2.58
N LYS A 5 7.49 4.01 -3.14
CA LYS A 5 8.67 4.43 -3.89
C LYS A 5 9.90 4.49 -2.99
N ASP A 6 9.76 5.02 -1.77
CA ASP A 6 10.83 5.13 -0.79
C ASP A 6 11.32 3.76 -0.33
N ARG A 7 10.46 2.73 -0.43
CA ARG A 7 10.79 1.36 -0.05
C ARG A 7 11.26 0.52 -1.24
N GLY A 8 11.74 1.17 -2.28
CA GLY A 8 12.28 0.47 -3.44
C GLY A 8 11.23 -0.08 -4.39
N GLY A 9 10.01 0.45 -4.31
CA GLY A 9 8.93 0.05 -5.20
C GLY A 9 8.11 -1.14 -4.71
N PHE A 10 8.34 -1.58 -3.46
CA PHE A 10 7.58 -2.68 -2.87
C PHE A 10 7.16 -2.31 -1.44
N LEU A 11 5.90 -2.54 -1.13
CA LEU A 11 5.36 -2.30 0.20
C LEU A 11 4.76 -3.61 0.73
N ASP A 12 5.29 -4.10 1.84
CA ASP A 12 4.86 -5.35 2.45
C ASP A 12 3.56 -5.16 3.26
N LEU A 13 2.57 -4.59 2.61
CA LEU A 13 1.25 -4.36 3.18
C LEU A 13 0.19 -4.63 2.13
N ASN A 14 -0.99 -5.02 2.58
CA ASN A 14 -2.16 -5.18 1.71
C ASN A 14 -3.42 -4.84 2.52
N ASP A 15 -4.59 -4.98 1.90
CA ASP A 15 -5.86 -4.67 2.54
C ASP A 15 -6.22 -5.62 3.70
N LYS A 16 -5.48 -6.70 3.83
CA LYS A 16 -5.65 -7.67 4.93
C LYS A 16 -4.61 -7.51 6.03
N SER A 17 -3.70 -6.56 5.89
CA SER A 17 -2.66 -6.31 6.88
C SER A 17 -3.28 -5.78 8.17
N ASP A 18 -2.57 -6.01 9.28
CA ASP A 18 -2.97 -5.50 10.59
C ASP A 18 -3.07 -3.98 10.56
N PRO A 19 -4.20 -3.39 11.03
CA PRO A 19 -4.36 -1.94 11.06
C PRO A 19 -3.24 -1.21 11.79
N ASP A 20 -2.72 -1.79 12.87
CA ASP A 20 -1.62 -1.18 13.62
C ASP A 20 -0.35 -1.11 12.80
N LYS A 21 -0.10 -2.15 12.00
CA LYS A 21 1.07 -2.18 11.12
C LYS A 21 0.94 -1.16 10.00
N ILE A 22 -0.26 -1.02 9.44
CA ILE A 22 -0.51 -0.03 8.40
C ILE A 22 -0.29 1.38 8.95
N LYS A 23 -0.82 1.67 10.13
CA LYS A 23 -0.66 2.96 10.77
C LYS A 23 0.81 3.24 11.10
N ASP A 24 1.52 2.23 11.55
CA ASP A 24 2.93 2.36 11.93
C ASP A 24 3.82 2.67 10.71
N ILE A 25 3.55 2.02 9.59
CA ILE A 25 4.36 2.17 8.37
C ILE A 25 3.89 3.36 7.54
N CYS A 26 2.59 3.51 7.36
CA CYS A 26 2.01 4.50 6.45
C CYS A 26 1.52 5.75 7.16
N GLY A 27 1.32 5.70 8.47
CA GLY A 27 0.80 6.82 9.23
C GLY A 27 -0.67 7.11 8.95
N MET A 28 -1.40 6.15 8.41
CA MET A 28 -2.82 6.32 8.09
C MET A 28 -3.64 5.11 8.54
N SER A 29 -4.95 5.31 8.70
CA SER A 29 -5.84 4.23 9.07
C SER A 29 -5.98 3.22 7.93
N LYS A 30 -6.44 2.02 8.25
CA LYS A 30 -6.68 0.98 7.26
C LYS A 30 -7.68 1.44 6.20
N SER A 31 -8.72 2.17 6.58
CA SER A 31 -9.70 2.70 5.65
C SER A 31 -9.07 3.65 4.64
N SER A 32 -8.25 4.58 5.13
CA SER A 32 -7.54 5.52 4.26
C SER A 32 -6.54 4.79 3.37
N PHE A 33 -5.84 3.80 3.92
CA PHE A 33 -4.90 2.97 3.17
C PHE A 33 -5.60 2.25 2.02
N LYS A 34 -6.75 1.62 2.28
CA LYS A 34 -7.52 0.92 1.24
C LYS A 34 -7.96 1.87 0.13
N LYS A 35 -8.41 3.06 0.48
CA LYS A 35 -8.81 4.06 -0.50
C LYS A 35 -7.64 4.48 -1.38
N ALA A 36 -6.49 4.73 -0.75
CA ALA A 36 -5.28 5.14 -1.47
C ALA A 36 -4.82 4.04 -2.41
N VAL A 37 -4.77 2.80 -1.93
CA VAL A 37 -4.37 1.65 -2.76
C VAL A 37 -5.35 1.44 -3.91
N GLY A 38 -6.64 1.54 -3.65
CA GLY A 38 -7.66 1.40 -4.69
C GLY A 38 -7.48 2.44 -5.79
N ARG A 39 -7.16 3.66 -5.42
CA ARG A 39 -6.90 4.74 -6.37
C ARG A 39 -5.65 4.46 -7.21
N LEU A 40 -4.59 3.98 -6.57
CA LEU A 40 -3.34 3.64 -7.27
C LEU A 40 -3.54 2.46 -8.23
N LEU A 41 -4.33 1.47 -7.82
CA LEU A 41 -4.67 0.33 -8.67
C LEU A 41 -5.48 0.78 -9.88
N LYS A 42 -6.45 1.66 -9.69
CA LYS A 42 -7.27 2.20 -10.76
C LYS A 42 -6.42 2.96 -11.79
N ASN A 43 -5.40 3.65 -11.33
CA ASN A 43 -4.49 4.41 -12.19
C ASN A 43 -3.33 3.58 -12.71
N GLU A 44 -3.33 2.28 -12.44
CA GLU A 44 -2.28 1.35 -12.88
C GLU A 44 -0.89 1.75 -12.41
N LYS A 45 -0.80 2.34 -11.22
CA LYS A 45 0.48 2.74 -10.61
C LYS A 45 1.10 1.63 -9.81
N VAL A 46 0.29 0.72 -9.28
CA VAL A 46 0.74 -0.39 -8.44
C VAL A 46 -0.06 -1.65 -8.78
N LYS A 47 0.46 -2.79 -8.33
CA LYS A 47 -0.25 -4.06 -8.42
C LYS A 47 -0.02 -4.84 -7.14
N PHE A 48 -0.91 -5.78 -6.84
CA PHE A 48 -0.68 -6.72 -5.76
C PHE A 48 0.29 -7.79 -6.22
N GLU A 49 1.28 -8.09 -5.38
CA GLU A 49 2.23 -9.15 -5.66
C GLU A 49 2.54 -9.88 -4.36
N GLY A 50 2.22 -11.16 -4.29
CA GLY A 50 2.34 -11.93 -3.07
C GLY A 50 1.49 -11.33 -1.97
N ASN A 51 2.10 -11.00 -0.84
CA ASN A 51 1.41 -10.40 0.30
C ASN A 51 1.55 -8.88 0.35
N GLY A 52 2.04 -8.26 -0.71
CA GLY A 52 2.32 -6.84 -0.70
C GLY A 52 1.87 -6.12 -1.95
N ILE A 53 2.33 -4.89 -2.09
CA ILE A 53 2.00 -3.99 -3.20
C ILE A 53 3.30 -3.59 -3.86
N LYS A 54 3.35 -3.66 -5.18
CA LYS A 54 4.54 -3.33 -5.94
C LYS A 54 4.22 -2.25 -6.96
N LEU A 55 5.15 -1.34 -7.18
CA LEU A 55 5.04 -0.37 -8.27
C LEU A 55 5.12 -1.08 -9.61
N ILE A 56 4.30 -0.64 -10.53
CA ILE A 56 4.33 -1.15 -11.91
C ILE A 56 5.49 -0.49 -12.67
#